data_c08b29b7b59f2a4485ad12130c7f45b1
#
_entry.id   c08b29b7b59f2a4485ad12130c7f45b1
#
_cell.length_a   1.000
_cell.length_b   1.000
_cell.length_c   1.000
_cell.angle_alpha   90.00
_cell.angle_beta   90.00
_cell.angle_gamma   90.00
#
_symmetry.space_group_name_H-M   'P 1'
#
loop_
_entity.id
_entity.type
_entity.pdbx_description
1 polymer ?
#
loop_
_entity_poly.entity_id
_entity_poly.type
_entity_poly.pdbx_seq_one_letter_code
_entity_poly.pdbx_strand_id
1 'polypeptide(L)'
;MATSQYIVYLDRRVELTGVYAAGVTTWTLPFTDSTLNCIVPGFTAGAASDGVPVTPTSNTGTTVTKTGDYSGGVCTIGRTYQSQVLLSKPVVRDGNGVSLIGPRFLVRGINLFHRRAGSY
;
A
#
# COMPACT_ATOMS: atom_id res chain seq x y z
N MET A 1 1.14 1.94 26.07
CA MET A 1 1.96 2.12 24.86
C MET A 1 1.05 2.06 23.66
N ALA A 2 0.99 3.12 22.88
CA ALA A 2 0.19 3.14 21.66
C ALA A 2 0.86 2.25 20.59
N THR A 3 0.15 1.24 20.11
CA THR A 3 0.60 0.41 19.01
C THR A 3 0.18 1.10 17.72
N SER A 4 1.12 1.52 16.90
CA SER A 4 0.81 2.02 15.57
C SER A 4 0.34 0.85 14.72
N GLN A 5 -0.94 0.86 14.34
CA GLN A 5 -1.45 -0.09 13.37
C GLN A 5 -1.34 0.51 11.98
N TYR A 6 -0.56 -0.12 11.14
CA TYR A 6 -0.50 0.23 9.73
C TYR A 6 -1.59 -0.54 8.98
N ILE A 7 -2.47 0.19 8.29
CA ILE A 7 -3.43 -0.41 7.38
C ILE A 7 -2.85 -0.23 5.98
N VAL A 8 -2.42 -1.31 5.37
CA VAL A 8 -1.85 -1.30 4.02
C VAL A 8 -2.78 -2.03 3.09
N TYR A 9 -3.13 -1.38 1.98
CA TYR A 9 -3.87 -1.99 0.90
C TYR A 9 -2.90 -2.38 -0.20
N LEU A 10 -2.89 -3.65 -0.54
CA LEU A 10 -2.04 -4.20 -1.58
C LEU A 10 -2.90 -4.80 -2.69
N ASP A 11 -2.51 -4.52 -3.92
CA ASP A 11 -3.03 -5.22 -5.08
C ASP A 11 -2.33 -6.57 -5.23
N ARG A 12 -3.07 -7.58 -5.69
CA ARG A 12 -2.56 -8.93 -5.93
C ARG A 12 -1.81 -9.53 -4.74
N ARG A 13 -2.38 -9.37 -3.57
CA ARG A 13 -1.75 -9.82 -2.34
C ARG A 13 -1.84 -11.34 -2.18
N VAL A 14 -0.82 -11.88 -1.56
CA VAL A 14 -0.74 -13.28 -1.13
C VAL A 14 -0.15 -13.36 0.27
N GLU A 15 -0.63 -14.31 1.06
CA GLU A 15 -0.13 -14.56 2.41
C GLU A 15 0.74 -15.81 2.39
N LEU A 16 2.00 -15.68 2.76
CA LEU A 16 2.98 -16.75 2.70
C LEU A 16 3.88 -16.75 3.94
N THR A 17 4.30 -17.93 4.32
CA THR A 17 5.35 -18.12 5.32
C THR A 17 6.69 -18.26 4.60
N GLY A 18 7.66 -17.44 4.98
CA GLY A 18 8.99 -17.47 4.39
C GLY A 18 9.89 -18.53 5.00
N VAL A 19 10.90 -18.94 4.26
CA VAL A 19 11.97 -19.80 4.71
C VAL A 19 13.23 -18.96 4.87
N TYR A 20 13.75 -18.92 6.10
CA TYR A 20 14.99 -18.21 6.39
C TYR A 20 16.21 -19.13 6.26
N ALA A 21 17.17 -18.71 5.48
CA ALA A 21 18.45 -19.39 5.33
C ALA A 21 19.54 -18.39 4.91
N ALA A 22 20.73 -18.54 5.46
CA ALA A 22 21.91 -17.75 5.09
C ALA A 22 21.70 -16.22 5.12
N GLY A 23 20.94 -15.74 6.09
CA GLY A 23 20.69 -14.30 6.26
C GLY A 23 19.57 -13.73 5.39
N VAL A 24 18.87 -14.57 4.64
CA VAL A 24 17.82 -14.16 3.72
C VAL A 24 16.55 -14.98 3.93
N THR A 25 15.40 -14.33 3.92
CA THR A 25 14.11 -15.01 3.89
C THR A 25 13.60 -15.07 2.46
N THR A 26 13.14 -16.26 2.06
CA THR A 26 12.61 -16.53 0.71
C THR A 26 11.16 -16.97 0.79
N TRP A 27 10.31 -16.40 -0.05
CA TRP A 27 8.92 -16.80 -0.25
C TRP A 27 8.73 -17.30 -1.67
N THR A 28 8.12 -18.47 -1.82
CA THR A 28 7.74 -19.02 -3.12
C THR A 28 6.32 -18.60 -3.45
N LEU A 29 6.15 -17.90 -4.56
CA LEU A 29 4.85 -17.42 -5.01
C LEU A 29 4.04 -18.55 -5.65
N PRO A 30 2.72 -18.61 -5.42
CA PRO A 30 1.84 -19.57 -6.08
C PRO A 30 1.50 -19.18 -7.53
N PHE A 31 2.00 -18.06 -7.99
CA PHE A 31 1.80 -17.52 -9.34
C PHE A 31 3.08 -16.78 -9.77
N THR A 32 3.16 -16.41 -11.04
CA THR A 32 4.29 -15.64 -11.55
C THR A 32 3.94 -14.15 -11.58
N ASP A 33 4.69 -13.33 -10.84
CA ASP A 33 4.54 -11.87 -10.85
C ASP A 33 5.80 -11.18 -10.33
N SER A 34 6.54 -10.55 -11.22
CA SER A 34 7.74 -9.78 -10.88
C SER A 34 7.47 -8.35 -10.41
N THR A 35 6.20 -7.93 -10.36
CA THR A 35 5.83 -6.56 -9.98
C THR A 35 5.51 -6.39 -8.50
N LEU A 36 5.50 -7.46 -7.72
CA LEU A 36 5.27 -7.39 -6.28
C LEU A 36 6.43 -6.66 -5.61
N ASN A 37 6.14 -5.59 -4.89
CA ASN A 37 7.13 -4.66 -4.37
C ASN A 37 6.98 -4.35 -2.88
N CYS A 38 6.09 -5.04 -2.18
CA CYS A 38 5.83 -4.79 -0.77
C CYS A 38 5.64 -6.10 -0.02
N ILE A 39 6.32 -6.20 1.11
CA ILE A 39 6.16 -7.27 2.09
C ILE A 39 5.69 -6.63 3.39
N VAL A 40 4.58 -7.11 3.94
CA VAL A 40 4.12 -6.73 5.27
C VAL A 40 4.33 -7.94 6.19
N PRO A 41 5.33 -7.90 7.07
CA PRO A 41 5.59 -8.98 8.00
C PRO A 41 4.39 -9.22 8.92
N GLY A 42 4.07 -10.48 9.12
CA GLY A 42 3.05 -10.88 10.06
C GLY A 42 3.47 -10.67 11.50
N PHE A 43 2.51 -10.76 12.40
CA PHE A 43 2.76 -10.53 13.83
C PHE A 43 3.60 -11.68 14.41
N THR A 44 4.78 -11.30 14.92
CA THR A 44 5.61 -12.14 15.79
C THR A 44 5.82 -11.38 17.09
N ALA A 45 5.39 -11.94 18.20
CA ALA A 45 5.42 -11.26 19.49
C ALA A 45 6.82 -10.69 19.80
N GLY A 46 6.91 -9.38 19.92
CA GLY A 46 8.15 -8.67 20.25
C GLY A 46 9.03 -8.27 19.07
N ALA A 47 8.69 -8.57 17.84
CA ALA A 47 9.44 -8.13 16.68
C ALA A 47 9.10 -6.68 16.30
N ALA A 48 10.12 -5.83 16.15
CA ALA A 48 9.93 -4.42 15.80
C ALA A 48 9.45 -4.21 14.36
N SER A 49 9.57 -5.23 13.51
CA SER A 49 9.20 -5.20 12.10
C SER A 49 7.77 -5.64 11.82
N ASP A 50 7.04 -6.09 12.86
CA ASP A 50 5.68 -6.59 12.68
C ASP A 50 4.74 -5.51 12.14
N GLY A 51 4.05 -5.84 11.04
CA GLY A 51 3.13 -4.96 10.38
C GLY A 51 3.77 -3.77 9.64
N VAL A 52 5.08 -3.60 9.69
CA VAL A 52 5.78 -2.51 8.99
C VAL A 52 6.08 -2.94 7.56
N PRO A 53 5.57 -2.23 6.55
CA PRO A 53 5.84 -2.56 5.16
C PRO A 53 7.34 -2.45 4.84
N VAL A 54 7.89 -3.45 4.17
CA VAL A 54 9.28 -3.46 3.71
C VAL A 54 9.34 -3.78 2.20
N THR A 55 10.38 -3.29 1.55
CA THR A 55 10.62 -3.56 0.14
C THR A 55 11.40 -4.87 -0.01
N PRO A 56 11.04 -5.76 -0.92
CA PRO A 56 11.83 -6.94 -1.25
C PRO A 56 13.26 -6.58 -1.65
N THR A 57 14.21 -7.44 -1.34
CA THR A 57 15.57 -7.34 -1.88
C THR A 57 15.61 -7.78 -3.34
N SER A 58 14.83 -8.81 -3.68
CA SER A 58 14.71 -9.32 -5.05
C SER A 58 13.34 -9.95 -5.27
N ASN A 59 12.85 -9.86 -6.51
CA ASN A 59 11.67 -10.59 -6.99
C ASN A 59 11.98 -11.13 -8.38
N THR A 60 12.03 -12.45 -8.50
CA THR A 60 12.28 -13.15 -9.77
C THR A 60 11.01 -13.47 -10.55
N GLY A 61 9.85 -13.11 -10.00
CA GLY A 61 8.55 -13.48 -10.53
C GLY A 61 7.94 -14.73 -9.90
N THR A 62 8.75 -15.69 -9.48
CA THR A 62 8.31 -16.91 -8.78
C THR A 62 8.76 -16.95 -7.33
N THR A 63 9.80 -16.21 -6.99
CA THR A 63 10.33 -16.10 -5.62
C THR A 63 10.58 -14.65 -5.25
N VAL A 64 10.25 -14.32 -4.02
CA VAL A 64 10.53 -13.01 -3.42
C VAL A 64 11.50 -13.23 -2.28
N THR A 65 12.53 -12.40 -2.19
CA THR A 65 13.52 -12.48 -1.12
C THR A 65 13.67 -11.18 -0.36
N LYS A 66 14.02 -11.28 0.90
CA LYS A 66 14.36 -10.14 1.75
C LYS A 66 15.49 -10.51 2.70
N THR A 67 16.50 -9.67 2.79
CA THR A 67 17.56 -9.80 3.79
C THR A 67 16.98 -9.64 5.19
N GLY A 68 17.34 -10.55 6.08
CA GLY A 68 16.80 -10.61 7.44
C GLY A 68 15.91 -11.82 7.67
N ASP A 69 15.56 -12.05 8.93
CA ASP A 69 14.68 -13.15 9.32
C ASP A 69 13.23 -12.67 9.45
N TYR A 70 12.39 -13.12 8.54
CA TYR A 70 10.95 -12.87 8.52
C TYR A 70 10.15 -14.18 8.56
N SER A 71 10.79 -15.28 8.95
CA SER A 71 10.17 -16.61 8.98
C SER A 71 9.26 -16.84 10.19
N GLY A 72 9.28 -15.94 11.17
CA GLY A 72 8.53 -16.09 12.42
C GLY A 72 7.02 -15.97 12.32
N GLY A 73 6.48 -15.58 11.16
CA GLY A 73 5.05 -15.40 10.96
C GLY A 73 4.66 -15.40 9.48
N VAL A 74 3.36 -15.32 9.25
CA VAL A 74 2.82 -15.18 7.89
C VAL A 74 3.05 -13.75 7.41
N CYS A 75 3.67 -13.59 6.26
CA CYS A 75 3.86 -12.29 5.61
C CYS A 75 2.84 -12.10 4.50
N THR A 76 2.34 -10.88 4.37
CA THR A 76 1.51 -10.50 3.24
C THR A 76 2.39 -9.84 2.18
N ILE A 77 2.43 -10.40 0.99
CA ILE A 77 3.23 -9.89 -0.13
C ILE A 77 2.26 -9.40 -1.20
N GLY A 78 2.53 -8.23 -1.74
CA GLY A 78 1.69 -7.66 -2.77
C GLY A 78 2.34 -6.49 -3.47
N ARG A 79 1.54 -5.82 -4.30
CA ARG A 79 1.95 -4.63 -5.02
C ARG A 79 1.28 -3.40 -4.44
N THR A 80 2.07 -2.40 -4.11
CA THR A 80 1.54 -1.09 -3.75
C THR A 80 0.94 -0.42 -4.98
N TYR A 81 -0.12 0.33 -4.80
CA TYR A 81 -0.72 1.13 -5.86
C TYR A 81 -0.95 2.56 -5.38
N GLN A 82 -0.95 3.46 -6.33
CA GLN A 82 -1.31 4.84 -6.09
C GLN A 82 -2.79 5.03 -6.43
N SER A 83 -3.57 5.46 -5.45
CA SER A 83 -4.93 5.89 -5.69
C SER A 83 -4.93 7.36 -6.11
N GLN A 84 -5.45 7.65 -7.29
CA GLN A 84 -5.52 8.99 -7.83
C GLN A 84 -6.96 9.32 -8.20
N VAL A 85 -7.42 10.46 -7.71
CA VAL A 85 -8.71 11.02 -8.10
C VAL A 85 -8.46 12.32 -8.85
N LEU A 86 -8.85 12.36 -10.11
CA LEU A 86 -8.82 13.56 -10.92
C LEU A 86 -10.20 14.21 -10.88
N LEU A 87 -10.30 15.37 -10.26
CA LEU A 87 -11.53 16.14 -10.22
C LEU A 87 -11.68 16.92 -11.52
N SER A 88 -12.91 16.98 -12.02
CA SER A 88 -13.23 17.85 -13.15
C SER A 88 -13.07 19.32 -12.75
N LYS A 89 -12.81 20.17 -13.74
CA LYS A 89 -12.71 21.62 -13.52
C LYS A 89 -14.02 22.12 -12.88
N PRO A 90 -13.94 22.87 -11.76
CA PRO A 90 -15.12 23.46 -11.17
C PRO A 90 -15.77 24.46 -12.12
N VAL A 91 -17.09 24.42 -12.19
CA VAL A 91 -17.88 25.34 -13.02
C VAL A 91 -18.79 26.14 -12.11
N VAL A 92 -18.71 27.48 -12.23
CA VAL A 92 -19.64 28.39 -11.56
C VAL A 92 -20.91 28.50 -12.40
N ARG A 93 -22.06 28.37 -11.75
CA ARG A 93 -23.37 28.47 -12.37
C ARG A 93 -24.15 29.66 -11.78
N ASP A 94 -24.97 30.31 -12.58
CA ASP A 94 -25.91 31.33 -12.10
C ASP A 94 -27.10 30.71 -11.36
N GLY A 95 -28.00 31.53 -10.83
CA GLY A 95 -29.21 31.08 -10.14
C GLY A 95 -30.19 30.27 -11.00
N ASN A 96 -30.04 30.28 -12.34
CA ASN A 96 -30.82 29.49 -13.29
C ASN A 96 -30.11 28.20 -13.72
N GLY A 97 -28.96 27.90 -13.18
CA GLY A 97 -28.21 26.72 -13.50
C GLY A 97 -27.37 26.82 -14.78
N VAL A 98 -27.23 28.00 -15.36
CA VAL A 98 -26.42 28.25 -16.55
C VAL A 98 -24.96 28.43 -16.16
N SER A 99 -24.05 27.74 -16.86
CA SER A 99 -22.61 27.87 -16.63
C SER A 99 -22.14 29.29 -16.99
N LEU A 100 -21.42 29.91 -16.04
CA LEU A 100 -20.75 31.20 -16.27
C LEU A 100 -19.37 30.97 -16.85
N ILE A 101 -19.13 31.55 -18.04
CA ILE A 101 -17.82 31.49 -18.71
C ILE A 101 -17.04 32.73 -18.33
N GLY A 102 -15.85 32.57 -17.76
CA GLY A 102 -14.90 33.63 -17.46
C GLY A 102 -14.84 34.19 -16.05
N PRO A 103 -15.79 33.92 -15.09
CA PRO A 103 -15.61 34.39 -13.73
C PRO A 103 -14.37 33.75 -13.09
N ARG A 104 -13.63 34.56 -12.35
CA ARG A 104 -12.52 34.06 -11.53
C ARG A 104 -13.07 33.56 -10.20
N PHE A 105 -12.63 32.41 -9.78
CA PHE A 105 -12.91 31.89 -8.44
C PHE A 105 -11.66 31.32 -7.82
N LEU A 106 -11.59 31.32 -6.49
CA LEU A 106 -10.51 30.79 -5.72
C LEU A 106 -11.03 29.60 -4.90
N VAL A 107 -10.38 28.46 -5.07
CA VAL A 107 -10.62 27.31 -4.19
C VAL A 107 -9.82 27.51 -2.92
N ARG A 108 -10.50 27.77 -1.78
CA ARG A 108 -9.87 28.00 -0.49
C ARG A 108 -9.58 26.75 0.30
N GLY A 109 -10.23 25.65 -0.02
CA GLY A 109 -10.01 24.39 0.66
C GLY A 109 -10.75 23.25 -0.01
N ILE A 110 -10.21 22.05 0.18
CA ILE A 110 -10.85 20.81 -0.22
C ILE A 110 -10.86 19.92 1.02
N ASN A 111 -12.05 19.45 1.42
CA ASN A 111 -12.20 18.49 2.50
C ASN A 111 -12.31 17.09 1.89
N LEU A 112 -11.40 16.22 2.29
CA LEU A 112 -11.40 14.83 1.89
C LEU A 112 -11.93 13.97 3.03
N PHE A 113 -13.09 13.37 2.83
CA PHE A 113 -13.64 12.39 3.75
C PHE A 113 -13.31 11.00 3.25
N HIS A 114 -12.60 10.22 4.05
CA HIS A 114 -12.24 8.86 3.71
C HIS A 114 -12.54 7.91 4.87
N ARG A 115 -12.77 6.66 4.55
CA ARG A 115 -13.01 5.60 5.52
C ARG A 115 -12.08 4.44 5.20
N ARG A 116 -11.36 3.96 6.22
CA ARG A 116 -10.42 2.85 6.10
C ARG A 116 -9.39 3.06 4.95
N ALA A 117 -8.92 4.29 4.83
CA ALA A 117 -7.79 4.55 3.94
C ALA A 117 -6.51 3.99 4.57
N GLY A 118 -5.60 3.57 3.72
CA GLY A 118 -4.29 3.13 4.17
C GLY A 118 -3.42 4.29 4.68
N SER A 119 -2.17 4.00 4.92
CA SER A 119 -1.16 4.97 5.34
C SER A 119 -0.93 6.04 4.25
N TYR A 120 -0.81 7.27 4.65
CA TYR A 120 -0.45 8.40 3.78
C TYR A 120 1.01 8.79 3.99
#